data_ef99bdaa76809fc3b04bb67b0b1535e8
#
_entry.id   ef99bdaa76809fc3b04bb67b0b1535e8
#
_cell.length_a   1.000
_cell.length_b   1.000
_cell.length_c   1.000
_cell.angle_alpha   90.00
_cell.angle_beta   90.00
_cell.angle_gamma   90.00
#
_symmetry.space_group_name_H-M   'P 1'
#
loop_
_entity.id
_entity.type
_entity.pdbx_description
1 polymer ?
#
loop_
_entity_poly.entity_id
_entity_poly.type
_entity_poly.pdbx_seq_one_letter_code
_entity_poly.pdbx_strand_id
1 'polypeptide(L)'
;FKGLYGAALTEGDDITMALDMALDPEGYRLKAADGHCTIEGGSEVGVLYGVFALLRNLQTAGKAWAQFTADEEKAPSNRLRMLNHWDNMDGSIERGYSGDSFFFKDSEILIDVPRLTAYARMLASVGINGITINNVNVKDAASWLITDRYFGALQEYLKIFTPYGVKLYLSINFAAPMELGGMDSADPCDPAVAKWWAGKAQEGWAKLPGL
;
A
#
# COMPACT_ATOMS: atom_id res chain seq x y z
N PHE A 1 -14.48 -14.75 -4.58
CA PHE A 1 -15.82 -14.33 -5.02
C PHE A 1 -16.89 -14.66 -3.98
N LYS A 2 -17.07 -15.93 -3.63
CA LYS A 2 -18.08 -16.37 -2.65
C LYS A 2 -17.97 -15.65 -1.31
N GLY A 3 -16.76 -15.43 -0.80
CA GLY A 3 -16.53 -14.78 0.50
C GLY A 3 -16.89 -13.29 0.55
N LEU A 4 -16.90 -12.60 -0.58
CA LEU A 4 -17.21 -11.16 -0.66
C LEU A 4 -18.56 -10.87 -1.28
N TYR A 5 -19.01 -11.69 -2.23
CA TYR A 5 -20.28 -11.51 -2.90
C TYR A 5 -21.44 -12.31 -2.25
N GLY A 6 -21.11 -13.34 -1.47
CA GLY A 6 -22.09 -14.17 -0.78
C GLY A 6 -22.71 -15.29 -1.63
N ALA A 7 -22.45 -15.33 -2.94
CA ALA A 7 -22.90 -16.36 -3.85
C ALA A 7 -21.71 -17.02 -4.56
N ALA A 8 -21.84 -18.29 -4.91
CA ALA A 8 -20.90 -18.98 -5.80
C ALA A 8 -21.29 -18.72 -7.27
N LEU A 9 -20.31 -18.76 -8.16
CA LEU A 9 -20.58 -18.89 -9.59
C LEU A 9 -21.23 -20.26 -9.86
N THR A 10 -22.14 -20.31 -10.81
CA THR A 10 -22.83 -21.53 -11.23
C THR A 10 -22.17 -22.11 -12.50
N GLU A 11 -22.55 -23.30 -12.91
CA GLU A 11 -22.06 -23.89 -14.15
C GLU A 11 -22.44 -22.99 -15.34
N GLY A 12 -21.46 -22.66 -16.18
CA GLY A 12 -21.59 -21.70 -17.29
C GLY A 12 -21.23 -20.24 -16.94
N ASP A 13 -21.08 -19.90 -15.67
CA ASP A 13 -20.58 -18.59 -15.27
C ASP A 13 -19.04 -18.59 -15.31
N ASP A 14 -18.45 -17.54 -15.87
CA ASP A 14 -17.00 -17.41 -15.88
C ASP A 14 -16.51 -15.98 -15.61
N ILE A 15 -15.28 -15.89 -15.13
CA ILE A 15 -14.54 -14.64 -15.01
C ILE A 15 -13.17 -14.85 -15.62
N THR A 16 -12.90 -14.17 -16.72
CA THR A 16 -11.62 -14.17 -17.38
C THR A 16 -10.80 -12.95 -16.99
N MET A 17 -9.53 -13.14 -16.67
CA MET A 17 -8.60 -12.06 -16.34
C MET A 17 -7.41 -12.08 -17.29
N ALA A 18 -7.02 -10.91 -17.81
CA ALA A 18 -5.93 -10.75 -18.74
C ALA A 18 -5.17 -9.44 -18.52
N LEU A 19 -3.96 -9.36 -19.07
CA LEU A 19 -3.21 -8.11 -19.16
C LEU A 19 -3.39 -7.50 -20.54
N ASP A 20 -3.69 -6.19 -20.59
CA ASP A 20 -3.68 -5.37 -21.79
C ASP A 20 -2.72 -4.19 -21.57
N MET A 21 -1.49 -4.32 -22.05
CA MET A 21 -0.43 -3.34 -21.89
C MET A 21 -0.71 -2.00 -22.59
N ALA A 22 -1.81 -1.86 -23.33
CA ALA A 22 -2.25 -0.60 -23.91
C ALA A 22 -3.01 0.27 -22.89
N LEU A 23 -3.50 -0.33 -21.79
CA LEU A 23 -4.14 0.38 -20.70
C LEU A 23 -3.11 1.08 -19.79
N ASP A 24 -3.56 2.08 -19.02
CA ASP A 24 -2.76 2.61 -17.91
C ASP A 24 -2.34 1.48 -16.96
N PRO A 25 -1.12 1.47 -16.42
CA PRO A 25 -0.68 0.40 -15.50
C PRO A 25 -1.61 0.13 -14.32
N GLU A 26 -2.30 1.14 -13.81
CA GLU A 26 -3.31 0.99 -12.75
C GLU A 26 -4.75 1.08 -13.29
N GLY A 27 -4.92 1.10 -14.62
CA GLY A 27 -6.20 1.08 -15.30
C GLY A 27 -6.73 -0.33 -15.52
N TYR A 28 -8.04 -0.42 -15.71
CA TYR A 28 -8.73 -1.64 -16.04
C TYR A 28 -9.86 -1.41 -17.04
N ARG A 29 -10.20 -2.47 -17.78
CA ARG A 29 -11.43 -2.60 -18.56
C ARG A 29 -12.24 -3.78 -18.00
N LEU A 30 -13.53 -3.54 -17.75
CA LEU A 30 -14.47 -4.51 -17.21
C LEU A 30 -15.65 -4.65 -18.16
N LYS A 31 -15.86 -5.85 -18.69
CA LYS A 31 -17.02 -6.19 -19.50
C LYS A 31 -17.73 -7.39 -18.91
N ALA A 32 -19.05 -7.29 -18.72
CA ALA A 32 -19.85 -8.39 -18.19
C ALA A 32 -21.22 -8.43 -18.88
N ALA A 33 -21.64 -9.60 -19.30
CA ALA A 33 -22.96 -9.91 -19.84
C ALA A 33 -23.22 -11.41 -19.77
N ASP A 34 -24.47 -11.79 -19.61
CA ASP A 34 -24.97 -13.17 -19.75
C ASP A 34 -24.19 -14.24 -18.94
N GLY A 35 -23.80 -13.89 -17.71
CA GLY A 35 -23.03 -14.78 -16.83
C GLY A 35 -21.51 -14.83 -17.12
N HIS A 36 -21.01 -14.04 -18.07
CA HIS A 36 -19.60 -13.96 -18.42
C HIS A 36 -19.03 -12.61 -18.04
N CYS A 37 -17.77 -12.59 -17.57
CA CYS A 37 -17.07 -11.36 -17.24
C CYS A 37 -15.62 -11.43 -17.71
N THR A 38 -15.17 -10.37 -18.37
CA THR A 38 -13.77 -10.17 -18.71
C THR A 38 -13.22 -8.95 -17.98
N ILE A 39 -12.07 -9.12 -17.33
CA ILE A 39 -11.32 -8.06 -16.66
C ILE A 39 -9.94 -7.99 -17.30
N GLU A 40 -9.63 -6.87 -17.94
CA GLU A 40 -8.32 -6.57 -18.50
C GLU A 40 -7.68 -5.44 -17.70
N GLY A 41 -6.43 -5.59 -17.32
CA GLY A 41 -5.69 -4.56 -16.61
C GLY A 41 -4.38 -4.20 -17.30
N GLY A 42 -3.93 -2.96 -17.19
CA GLY A 42 -2.63 -2.52 -17.70
C GLY A 42 -1.45 -3.15 -16.94
N SER A 43 -1.71 -3.68 -15.76
CA SER A 43 -0.80 -4.50 -14.94
C SER A 43 -1.61 -5.43 -14.05
N GLU A 44 -0.94 -6.26 -13.23
CA GLU A 44 -1.60 -7.08 -12.21
C GLU A 44 -2.40 -6.24 -11.21
N VAL A 45 -1.92 -5.04 -10.87
CA VAL A 45 -2.65 -4.10 -10.01
C VAL A 45 -3.90 -3.55 -10.70
N GLY A 46 -3.83 -3.26 -12.01
CA GLY A 46 -4.99 -2.88 -12.80
C GLY A 46 -6.05 -3.99 -12.82
N VAL A 47 -5.65 -5.25 -13.01
CA VAL A 47 -6.56 -6.40 -12.91
C VAL A 47 -7.18 -6.47 -11.51
N LEU A 48 -6.40 -6.31 -10.45
CA LEU A 48 -6.90 -6.30 -9.07
C LEU A 48 -7.95 -5.20 -8.85
N TYR A 49 -7.72 -4.00 -9.36
CA TYR A 49 -8.70 -2.91 -9.29
C TYR A 49 -9.99 -3.23 -10.07
N GLY A 50 -9.86 -3.88 -11.22
CA GLY A 50 -11.00 -4.38 -11.99
C GLY A 50 -11.82 -5.43 -11.23
N VAL A 51 -11.16 -6.35 -10.50
CA VAL A 51 -11.85 -7.32 -9.63
C VAL A 51 -12.62 -6.61 -8.51
N PHE A 52 -12.03 -5.61 -7.86
CA PHE A 52 -12.74 -4.83 -6.83
C PHE A 52 -13.88 -3.99 -7.42
N ALA A 53 -13.72 -3.48 -8.65
CA ALA A 53 -14.78 -2.80 -9.36
C ALA A 53 -15.96 -3.75 -9.65
N LEU A 54 -15.69 -4.95 -10.15
CA LEU A 54 -16.70 -5.97 -10.36
C LEU A 54 -17.49 -6.27 -9.07
N LEU A 55 -16.78 -6.55 -7.97
CA LEU A 55 -17.42 -6.85 -6.68
C LEU A 55 -18.30 -5.69 -6.19
N ARG A 56 -17.82 -4.46 -6.28
CA ARG A 56 -18.57 -3.26 -5.91
C ARG A 56 -19.80 -3.05 -6.79
N ASN A 57 -19.65 -3.22 -8.10
CA ASN A 57 -20.74 -3.06 -9.05
C ASN A 57 -21.83 -4.12 -8.82
N LEU A 58 -21.46 -5.36 -8.55
CA LEU A 58 -22.40 -6.43 -8.21
C LEU A 58 -23.17 -6.14 -6.92
N GLN A 59 -22.48 -5.70 -5.87
CA GLN A 59 -23.09 -5.36 -4.58
C GLN A 59 -24.08 -4.19 -4.71
N THR A 60 -23.73 -3.18 -5.51
CA THR A 60 -24.58 -1.99 -5.69
C THR A 60 -25.72 -2.19 -6.68
N ALA A 61 -25.55 -3.07 -7.69
CA ALA A 61 -26.58 -3.34 -8.68
C ALA A 61 -27.77 -4.11 -8.10
N GLY A 62 -27.57 -4.92 -7.06
CA GLY A 62 -28.60 -5.76 -6.46
C GLY A 62 -29.17 -6.81 -7.43
N LYS A 63 -28.44 -7.16 -8.49
CA LYS A 63 -28.86 -8.11 -9.54
C LYS A 63 -28.15 -9.45 -9.33
N ALA A 64 -28.81 -10.52 -9.79
CA ALA A 64 -28.17 -11.82 -9.91
C ALA A 64 -27.04 -11.76 -10.95
N TRP A 65 -26.02 -12.63 -10.80
CA TRP A 65 -24.87 -12.68 -11.70
C TRP A 65 -25.26 -12.75 -13.18
N ALA A 66 -26.16 -13.65 -13.54
CA ALA A 66 -26.60 -13.82 -14.92
C ALA A 66 -27.31 -12.60 -15.54
N GLN A 67 -27.76 -11.67 -14.71
CA GLN A 67 -28.44 -10.42 -15.14
C GLN A 67 -27.53 -9.19 -15.02
N PHE A 68 -26.31 -9.38 -14.52
CA PHE A 68 -25.36 -8.31 -14.35
C PHE A 68 -24.72 -7.95 -15.69
N THR A 69 -24.67 -6.66 -15.99
CA THR A 69 -24.01 -6.14 -17.18
C THR A 69 -23.09 -4.99 -16.79
N ALA A 70 -21.92 -4.95 -17.40
CA ALA A 70 -20.95 -3.84 -17.26
C ALA A 70 -20.20 -3.67 -18.59
N ASP A 71 -19.86 -2.42 -18.91
CA ASP A 71 -18.90 -2.07 -19.97
C ASP A 71 -18.25 -0.76 -19.53
N GLU A 72 -17.10 -0.86 -18.89
CA GLU A 72 -16.37 0.29 -18.38
C GLU A 72 -14.86 0.14 -18.55
N GLU A 73 -14.21 1.26 -18.82
CA GLU A 73 -12.75 1.40 -18.77
C GLU A 73 -12.43 2.56 -17.85
N LYS A 74 -11.58 2.32 -16.87
CA LYS A 74 -11.21 3.32 -15.86
C LYS A 74 -9.73 3.24 -15.53
N ALA A 75 -9.16 4.41 -15.27
CA ALA A 75 -7.82 4.58 -14.72
C ALA A 75 -7.84 5.68 -13.65
N PRO A 76 -6.96 5.60 -12.64
CA PRO A 76 -6.85 6.67 -11.65
C PRO A 76 -6.36 7.98 -12.28
N SER A 77 -7.01 9.09 -11.95
CA SER A 77 -6.58 10.42 -12.40
C SER A 77 -5.32 10.93 -11.70
N ASN A 78 -5.05 10.46 -10.48
CA ASN A 78 -3.87 10.81 -9.70
C ASN A 78 -2.94 9.61 -9.59
N ARG A 79 -1.65 9.82 -9.85
CA ARG A 79 -0.63 8.75 -9.73
C ARG A 79 -0.37 8.34 -8.29
N LEU A 80 -0.45 9.26 -7.34
CA LEU A 80 -0.25 9.01 -5.92
C LEU A 80 -1.55 9.24 -5.16
N ARG A 81 -2.01 8.19 -4.50
CA ARG A 81 -3.21 8.18 -3.67
C ARG A 81 -2.84 7.46 -2.38
N MET A 82 -2.43 8.25 -1.38
CA MET A 82 -1.84 7.68 -0.17
C MET A 82 -2.54 8.15 1.10
N LEU A 83 -2.42 7.33 2.14
CA LEU A 83 -2.75 7.68 3.50
C LEU A 83 -1.47 8.00 4.27
N ASN A 84 -1.53 9.06 5.05
CA ASN A 84 -0.45 9.47 5.94
C ASN A 84 -0.88 9.16 7.38
N HIS A 85 -0.36 8.06 7.92
CA HIS A 85 -0.59 7.69 9.31
C HIS A 85 0.33 8.51 10.22
N TRP A 86 -0.18 8.81 11.41
CA TRP A 86 0.58 9.57 12.41
C TRP A 86 0.85 8.70 13.63
N ASP A 87 1.22 7.46 13.36
CA ASP A 87 1.49 6.45 14.37
C ASP A 87 2.88 6.67 14.98
N ASN A 88 2.96 6.56 16.29
CA ASN A 88 4.21 6.69 17.05
C ASN A 88 4.75 5.30 17.41
N MET A 89 6.07 5.19 17.57
CA MET A 89 6.73 3.93 17.89
C MET A 89 6.32 3.34 19.26
N ASP A 90 5.85 4.18 20.19
CA ASP A 90 5.34 3.75 21.50
C ASP A 90 3.96 3.06 21.40
N GLY A 91 3.31 3.12 20.24
CA GLY A 91 1.99 2.56 19.99
C GLY A 91 0.85 3.56 20.06
N SER A 92 1.11 4.82 20.43
CA SER A 92 0.11 5.88 20.39
C SER A 92 -0.09 6.40 18.96
N ILE A 93 -1.22 7.05 18.69
CA ILE A 93 -1.50 7.72 17.43
C ILE A 93 -1.64 9.21 17.70
N GLU A 94 -1.04 10.03 16.81
CA GLU A 94 -1.07 11.49 16.89
C GLU A 94 -0.46 11.95 18.23
N ARG A 95 -1.24 12.58 19.09
CA ARG A 95 -0.87 13.03 20.44
C ARG A 95 -1.40 12.11 21.55
N GLY A 96 -1.71 10.84 21.19
CA GLY A 96 -2.20 9.82 22.12
C GLY A 96 -3.73 9.79 22.31
N TYR A 97 -4.50 10.57 21.57
CA TYR A 97 -5.97 10.60 21.68
C TYR A 97 -6.70 9.84 20.55
N SER A 98 -5.98 9.35 19.56
CA SER A 98 -6.57 8.72 18.37
C SER A 98 -6.59 7.18 18.42
N GLY A 99 -6.41 6.59 19.61
CA GLY A 99 -6.38 5.16 19.82
C GLY A 99 -4.98 4.56 19.72
N ASP A 100 -4.92 3.23 19.50
CA ASP A 100 -3.68 2.46 19.48
C ASP A 100 -3.26 2.13 18.05
N SER A 101 -1.97 2.28 17.77
CA SER A 101 -1.34 1.88 16.52
C SER A 101 -1.47 0.38 16.29
N PHE A 102 -1.71 -0.02 15.05
CA PHE A 102 -1.54 -1.41 14.65
C PHE A 102 -0.23 -1.67 13.89
N PHE A 103 0.58 -0.62 13.71
CA PHE A 103 1.93 -0.70 13.13
C PHE A 103 3.02 -0.83 14.18
N PHE A 104 2.82 -0.21 15.35
CA PHE A 104 3.86 -0.09 16.37
C PHE A 104 3.35 -0.39 17.77
N LYS A 105 4.23 -0.90 18.63
CA LYS A 105 4.02 -1.03 20.06
C LYS A 105 5.36 -1.15 20.78
N ASP A 106 5.52 -0.46 21.90
CA ASP A 106 6.69 -0.56 22.78
C ASP A 106 8.03 -0.36 22.04
N SER A 107 8.06 0.58 21.10
CA SER A 107 9.19 0.89 20.21
C SER A 107 9.58 -0.22 19.22
N GLU A 108 8.67 -1.15 18.94
CA GLU A 108 8.85 -2.22 17.95
C GLU A 108 7.77 -2.18 16.86
N ILE A 109 8.11 -2.70 15.68
CA ILE A 109 7.16 -2.88 14.56
C ILE A 109 6.32 -4.12 14.83
N LEU A 110 4.98 -3.96 14.81
CA LEU A 110 4.04 -5.07 14.94
C LEU A 110 3.83 -5.77 13.59
N ILE A 111 3.97 -7.09 13.56
CA ILE A 111 3.72 -7.89 12.35
C ILE A 111 2.51 -8.80 12.58
N ASP A 112 1.32 -8.20 12.51
CA ASP A 112 0.04 -8.94 12.46
C ASP A 112 -0.33 -9.17 10.99
N VAL A 113 0.18 -10.26 10.41
CA VAL A 113 -0.01 -10.58 8.98
C VAL A 113 -1.48 -10.60 8.58
N PRO A 114 -2.42 -11.27 9.30
CA PRO A 114 -3.83 -11.24 8.95
C PRO A 114 -4.42 -9.83 8.90
N ARG A 115 -4.14 -9.01 9.90
CA ARG A 115 -4.66 -7.63 10.00
C ARG A 115 -4.06 -6.72 8.93
N LEU A 116 -2.75 -6.77 8.73
CA LEU A 116 -2.04 -5.99 7.71
C LEU A 116 -2.49 -6.39 6.30
N THR A 117 -2.68 -7.70 6.03
CA THR A 117 -3.21 -8.19 4.76
C THR A 117 -4.65 -7.71 4.51
N ALA A 118 -5.50 -7.75 5.53
CA ALA A 118 -6.87 -7.23 5.42
C ALA A 118 -6.87 -5.73 5.14
N TYR A 119 -5.95 -4.99 5.78
CA TYR A 119 -5.76 -3.56 5.55
C TYR A 119 -5.26 -3.27 4.13
N ALA A 120 -4.22 -3.96 3.64
CA ALA A 120 -3.72 -3.81 2.28
C ALA A 120 -4.81 -4.08 1.23
N ARG A 121 -5.63 -5.11 1.44
CA ARG A 121 -6.79 -5.42 0.60
C ARG A 121 -7.83 -4.30 0.60
N MET A 122 -8.13 -3.75 1.77
CA MET A 122 -9.06 -2.62 1.90
C MET A 122 -8.54 -1.41 1.15
N LEU A 123 -7.26 -1.06 1.28
CA LEU A 123 -6.62 0.03 0.55
C LEU A 123 -6.74 -0.15 -0.96
N ALA A 124 -6.35 -1.33 -1.48
CA ALA A 124 -6.47 -1.66 -2.90
C ALA A 124 -7.91 -1.59 -3.40
N SER A 125 -8.89 -1.99 -2.56
CA SER A 125 -10.31 -1.98 -2.94
C SER A 125 -10.87 -0.59 -3.23
N VAL A 126 -10.23 0.45 -2.70
CA VAL A 126 -10.58 1.87 -2.93
C VAL A 126 -9.51 2.61 -3.74
N GLY A 127 -8.53 1.88 -4.29
CA GLY A 127 -7.51 2.43 -5.18
C GLY A 127 -6.41 3.23 -4.48
N ILE A 128 -6.21 3.08 -3.17
CA ILE A 128 -5.06 3.64 -2.46
C ILE A 128 -3.81 2.82 -2.80
N ASN A 129 -2.75 3.51 -3.23
CA ASN A 129 -1.51 2.90 -3.70
C ASN A 129 -0.27 3.28 -2.88
N GLY A 130 -0.46 3.88 -1.70
CA GLY A 130 0.65 4.22 -0.82
C GLY A 130 0.20 4.50 0.61
N ILE A 131 1.10 4.22 1.57
CA ILE A 131 0.92 4.56 2.97
C ILE A 131 2.23 5.06 3.58
N THR A 132 2.17 6.12 4.40
CA THR A 132 3.22 6.43 5.36
C THR A 132 2.79 5.84 6.69
N ILE A 133 3.64 5.03 7.33
CA ILE A 133 3.24 4.28 8.54
C ILE A 133 3.53 5.02 9.84
N ASN A 134 4.42 6.01 9.84
CA ASN A 134 4.85 6.68 11.07
C ASN A 134 4.57 8.18 11.05
N ASN A 135 4.44 8.74 12.24
CA ASN A 135 4.21 10.16 12.46
C ASN A 135 5.28 11.03 11.77
N VAL A 136 4.85 12.13 11.20
CA VAL A 136 5.74 13.13 10.56
C VAL A 136 6.70 13.78 11.56
N ASN A 137 6.34 13.82 12.85
CA ASN A 137 7.20 14.29 13.93
C ASN A 137 8.13 13.16 14.40
N VAL A 138 9.06 12.78 13.52
CA VAL A 138 10.00 11.67 13.78
C VAL A 138 10.95 12.01 14.89
N LYS A 139 10.97 11.21 15.93
CA LYS A 139 11.83 11.32 17.11
C LYS A 139 12.07 9.97 17.77
N ASP A 140 12.99 9.91 18.71
CA ASP A 140 13.27 8.72 19.52
C ASP A 140 13.49 7.47 18.66
N ALA A 141 12.80 6.37 18.97
CA ALA A 141 12.92 5.11 18.26
C ALA A 141 12.58 5.21 16.75
N ALA A 142 11.71 6.15 16.34
CA ALA A 142 11.35 6.34 14.95
C ALA A 142 12.51 6.82 14.07
N SER A 143 13.49 7.52 14.63
CA SER A 143 14.71 7.90 13.90
C SER A 143 15.50 6.70 13.40
N TRP A 144 15.37 5.53 14.05
CA TRP A 144 16.06 4.30 13.69
C TRP A 144 15.38 3.48 12.62
N LEU A 145 14.17 3.86 12.14
CA LEU A 145 13.45 3.15 11.08
C LEU A 145 14.26 3.00 9.78
N ILE A 146 15.20 3.91 9.54
CA ILE A 146 16.11 3.89 8.39
C ILE A 146 17.43 3.16 8.67
N THR A 147 17.44 2.22 9.59
CA THR A 147 18.64 1.45 9.97
C THR A 147 18.39 -0.06 9.95
N ASP A 148 19.47 -0.84 9.99
CA ASP A 148 19.42 -2.30 10.04
C ASP A 148 18.55 -2.86 11.17
N ARG A 149 18.32 -2.08 12.23
CA ARG A 149 17.45 -2.49 13.34
C ARG A 149 16.04 -2.86 12.88
N TYR A 150 15.49 -2.10 11.91
CA TYR A 150 14.09 -2.28 11.48
C TYR A 150 13.93 -2.76 10.04
N PHE A 151 14.99 -2.82 9.24
CA PHE A 151 14.88 -3.23 7.84
C PHE A 151 14.23 -4.60 7.65
N GLY A 152 14.54 -5.57 8.53
CA GLY A 152 13.91 -6.89 8.47
C GLY A 152 12.39 -6.83 8.65
N ALA A 153 11.89 -6.07 9.61
CA ALA A 153 10.46 -5.89 9.84
C ALA A 153 9.78 -5.11 8.69
N LEU A 154 10.46 -4.09 8.15
CA LEU A 154 9.95 -3.34 6.99
C LEU A 154 9.91 -4.21 5.72
N GLN A 155 10.82 -5.17 5.54
CA GLN A 155 10.76 -6.16 4.47
C GLN A 155 9.51 -7.04 4.58
N GLU A 156 9.11 -7.43 5.80
CA GLU A 156 7.84 -8.17 5.99
C GLU A 156 6.64 -7.33 5.60
N TYR A 157 6.64 -6.02 5.91
CA TYR A 157 5.59 -5.11 5.43
C TYR A 157 5.55 -5.03 3.91
N LEU A 158 6.70 -4.89 3.24
CA LEU A 158 6.77 -4.87 1.77
C LEU A 158 6.18 -6.16 1.15
N LYS A 159 6.46 -7.34 1.75
CA LYS A 159 5.87 -8.61 1.29
C LYS A 159 4.34 -8.63 1.40
N ILE A 160 3.77 -7.92 2.37
CA ILE A 160 2.33 -7.86 2.59
C ILE A 160 1.67 -6.81 1.67
N PHE A 161 2.25 -5.62 1.53
CA PHE A 161 1.61 -4.50 0.84
C PHE A 161 1.86 -4.50 -0.68
N THR A 162 3.05 -4.91 -1.13
CA THR A 162 3.42 -4.89 -2.56
C THR A 162 2.47 -5.72 -3.45
N PRO A 163 2.00 -6.92 -3.05
CA PRO A 163 1.06 -7.68 -3.87
C PRO A 163 -0.29 -6.98 -4.11
N TYR A 164 -0.62 -5.99 -3.28
CA TYR A 164 -1.82 -5.16 -3.42
C TYR A 164 -1.56 -3.82 -4.14
N GLY A 165 -0.35 -3.62 -4.68
CA GLY A 165 0.04 -2.38 -5.33
C GLY A 165 0.22 -1.19 -4.38
N VAL A 166 0.32 -1.45 -3.07
CA VAL A 166 0.48 -0.41 -2.05
C VAL A 166 1.95 -0.24 -1.71
N LYS A 167 2.48 0.95 -1.96
CA LYS A 167 3.86 1.34 -1.63
C LYS A 167 3.96 1.79 -0.19
N LEU A 168 5.08 1.46 0.43
CA LEU A 168 5.41 1.88 1.78
C LEU A 168 6.26 3.16 1.74
N TYR A 169 5.92 4.13 2.58
CA TYR A 169 6.65 5.37 2.77
C TYR A 169 6.98 5.54 4.26
N LEU A 170 8.10 6.18 4.54
CA LEU A 170 8.52 6.54 5.89
C LEU A 170 8.69 8.04 6.02
N SER A 171 8.23 8.61 7.13
CA SER A 171 8.68 9.93 7.56
C SER A 171 10.08 9.80 8.16
N ILE A 172 10.97 10.70 7.80
CA ILE A 172 12.39 10.67 8.20
C ILE A 172 12.74 11.96 8.93
N ASN A 173 13.48 11.83 10.06
CA ASN A 173 14.01 12.97 10.75
C ASN A 173 15.18 13.58 9.97
N PHE A 174 15.07 14.84 9.55
CA PHE A 174 16.15 15.54 8.87
C PHE A 174 17.42 15.71 9.73
N ALA A 175 17.31 15.62 11.06
CA ALA A 175 18.44 15.62 11.99
C ALA A 175 19.14 14.24 12.11
N ALA A 176 18.70 13.23 11.37
CA ALA A 176 19.31 11.90 11.41
C ALA A 176 20.83 11.86 11.16
N PRO A 177 21.46 12.73 10.36
CA PRO A 177 22.93 12.81 10.28
C PRO A 177 23.60 13.05 11.64
N MET A 178 22.99 13.87 12.50
CA MET A 178 23.50 14.11 13.86
C MET A 178 23.17 12.93 14.77
N GLU A 179 21.94 12.48 14.79
CA GLU A 179 21.45 11.45 15.72
C GLU A 179 22.03 10.05 15.42
N LEU A 180 22.14 9.68 14.15
CA LEU A 180 22.59 8.36 13.71
C LEU A 180 23.99 8.38 13.11
N GLY A 181 24.42 9.50 12.55
CA GLY A 181 25.70 9.65 11.87
C GLY A 181 26.80 10.25 12.75
N GLY A 182 26.45 10.75 13.95
CA GLY A 182 27.40 11.41 14.87
C GLY A 182 28.01 12.69 14.29
N MET A 183 27.30 13.35 13.36
CA MET A 183 27.75 14.60 12.74
C MET A 183 27.41 15.81 13.64
N ASP A 184 28.20 16.86 13.56
CA ASP A 184 27.98 18.10 14.33
C ASP A 184 26.84 18.96 13.75
N SER A 185 26.41 18.68 12.52
CA SER A 185 25.37 19.44 11.79
C SER A 185 24.48 18.53 10.96
N ALA A 186 23.26 18.98 10.74
CA ALA A 186 22.32 18.43 9.75
C ALA A 186 22.02 19.44 8.63
N ASP A 187 22.89 20.45 8.43
CA ASP A 187 22.70 21.47 7.40
C ASP A 187 22.71 20.83 6.00
N PRO A 188 21.60 20.90 5.23
CA PRO A 188 21.51 20.32 3.91
C PRO A 188 22.48 20.92 2.89
N CYS A 189 23.05 22.11 3.18
CA CYS A 189 24.07 22.75 2.37
C CYS A 189 25.50 22.23 2.67
N ASP A 190 25.68 21.44 3.73
CA ASP A 190 26.97 20.83 4.07
C ASP A 190 27.19 19.60 3.15
N PRO A 191 28.29 19.58 2.36
CA PRO A 191 28.62 18.43 1.50
C PRO A 191 28.79 17.11 2.26
N ALA A 192 29.22 17.12 3.53
CA ALA A 192 29.35 15.93 4.35
C ALA A 192 27.97 15.38 4.73
N VAL A 193 27.01 16.23 5.06
CA VAL A 193 25.60 15.86 5.30
C VAL A 193 24.96 15.29 4.03
N ALA A 194 25.17 15.94 2.89
CA ALA A 194 24.67 15.44 1.60
C ALA A 194 25.24 14.05 1.26
N LYS A 195 26.52 13.83 1.51
CA LYS A 195 27.18 12.52 1.31
C LYS A 195 26.60 11.46 2.25
N TRP A 196 26.34 11.80 3.52
CA TRP A 196 25.74 10.89 4.49
C TRP A 196 24.35 10.44 4.01
N TRP A 197 23.50 11.38 3.58
CA TRP A 197 22.17 11.08 3.05
C TRP A 197 22.21 10.23 1.79
N ALA A 198 23.15 10.49 0.86
CA ALA A 198 23.33 9.68 -0.33
C ALA A 198 23.67 8.21 0.03
N GLY A 199 24.58 8.01 1.00
CA GLY A 199 24.91 6.68 1.51
C GLY A 199 23.71 5.99 2.19
N LYS A 200 22.94 6.72 3.00
CA LYS A 200 21.77 6.21 3.68
C LYS A 200 20.64 5.84 2.69
N ALA A 201 20.44 6.64 1.65
CA ALA A 201 19.49 6.33 0.58
C ALA A 201 19.91 5.07 -0.20
N GLN A 202 21.19 4.92 -0.56
CA GLN A 202 21.70 3.71 -1.22
C GLN A 202 21.51 2.46 -0.36
N GLU A 203 21.80 2.56 0.95
CA GLU A 203 21.56 1.48 1.90
C GLU A 203 20.07 1.09 1.96
N GLY A 204 19.19 2.08 2.09
CA GLY A 204 17.74 1.86 2.13
C GLY A 204 17.23 1.18 0.86
N TRP A 205 17.62 1.65 -0.33
CA TRP A 205 17.20 1.04 -1.60
C TRP A 205 17.74 -0.38 -1.80
N ALA A 206 18.96 -0.65 -1.32
CA ALA A 206 19.53 -1.99 -1.39
C ALA A 206 18.84 -2.99 -0.45
N LYS A 207 18.41 -2.55 0.72
CA LYS A 207 17.79 -3.37 1.77
C LYS A 207 16.27 -3.48 1.63
N LEU A 208 15.63 -2.45 1.10
CA LEU A 208 14.17 -2.31 1.00
C LEU A 208 13.75 -2.04 -0.45
N PRO A 209 13.93 -2.99 -1.37
CA PRO A 209 13.49 -2.81 -2.74
C PRO A 209 11.97 -2.68 -2.78
N GLY A 210 11.48 -1.54 -3.28
CA GLY A 210 10.05 -1.22 -3.32
C GLY A 210 9.56 -0.22 -2.24
N LEU A 211 10.48 0.31 -1.41
CA LEU A 211 10.21 1.45 -0.54
C LEU A 211 10.16 2.74 -1.37
#